data_dfa1382df9a37b2078bac00b529b5989
#
_entry.id   dfa1382df9a37b2078bac00b529b5989
#
_cell.length_a   1.000
_cell.length_b   1.000
_cell.length_c   1.000
_cell.angle_alpha   90.00
_cell.angle_beta   90.00
_cell.angle_gamma   90.00
#
_symmetry.space_group_name_H-M   'P 1'
#
loop_
_entity.id
_entity.type
_entity.pdbx_description
1 polymer ?
#
loop_
_entity_poly.entity_id
_entity_poly.type
_entity_poly.pdbx_seq_one_letter_code
_entity_poly.pdbx_strand_id
1 'polypeptide(L)'
;MVSSSDANVVLAAVSGATVTVVGQAKGGTATVRVTDAVGATLNVAVVVQVTTLAVTPTTVTGPAGTANSLNIVGGLPPYTVNSSNTAAVSANASGAVVSLNLLAKGASTITVTDKSGTSEAVTVTVNSDLLKVSPMSQTVNERTAAAVSVDYLIAGGTGP
;
A
#
# COMPACT_ATOMS: atom_id res chain seq x y z
N MET A 1 18.01 -26.17 -28.24
CA MET A 1 17.39 -26.41 -26.93
C MET A 1 17.85 -25.36 -25.93
N VAL A 2 17.00 -24.96 -24.99
CA VAL A 2 17.39 -24.01 -23.92
C VAL A 2 17.02 -24.57 -22.56
N SER A 3 17.84 -24.31 -21.54
CA SER A 3 17.55 -24.68 -20.14
C SER A 3 18.08 -23.63 -19.18
N SER A 4 17.47 -23.49 -18.02
CA SER A 4 17.94 -22.68 -16.91
C SER A 4 18.50 -23.57 -15.81
N SER A 5 19.58 -23.13 -15.15
CA SER A 5 20.13 -23.81 -13.97
C SER A 5 19.23 -23.70 -12.73
N ASP A 6 18.39 -22.67 -12.65
CA ASP A 6 17.37 -22.50 -11.61
C ASP A 6 16.11 -21.84 -12.21
N ALA A 7 15.07 -22.64 -12.40
CA ALA A 7 13.80 -22.19 -12.96
C ALA A 7 13.00 -21.29 -11.98
N ASN A 8 13.34 -21.26 -10.68
CA ASN A 8 12.74 -20.35 -9.72
C ASN A 8 13.35 -18.94 -9.80
N VAL A 9 14.52 -18.82 -10.42
CA VAL A 9 15.19 -17.54 -10.66
C VAL A 9 14.93 -17.05 -12.09
N VAL A 10 15.06 -17.93 -13.08
CA VAL A 10 14.92 -17.59 -14.50
C VAL A 10 14.20 -18.70 -15.25
N LEU A 11 13.14 -18.35 -15.96
CA LEU A 11 12.59 -19.21 -17.01
C LEU A 11 13.19 -18.81 -18.36
N ALA A 12 13.52 -19.80 -19.18
CA ALA A 12 14.03 -19.57 -20.53
C ALA A 12 13.24 -20.42 -21.53
N ALA A 13 12.86 -19.82 -22.64
CA ALA A 13 12.19 -20.48 -23.76
C ALA A 13 12.84 -20.08 -25.08
N VAL A 14 12.81 -20.99 -26.09
CA VAL A 14 13.32 -20.72 -27.43
C VAL A 14 12.18 -20.80 -28.44
N SER A 15 12.12 -19.84 -29.35
CA SER A 15 11.22 -19.82 -30.48
C SER A 15 11.97 -19.35 -31.73
N GLY A 16 12.16 -20.23 -32.71
CA GLY A 16 13.02 -19.94 -33.86
C GLY A 16 14.45 -19.62 -33.42
N ALA A 17 14.95 -18.46 -33.81
CA ALA A 17 16.29 -17.97 -33.46
C ALA A 17 16.29 -17.08 -32.18
N THR A 18 15.15 -16.94 -31.50
CA THR A 18 15.02 -16.06 -30.33
C THR A 18 14.95 -16.88 -29.05
N VAL A 19 15.78 -16.52 -28.06
CA VAL A 19 15.68 -17.02 -26.68
C VAL A 19 15.04 -15.93 -25.83
N THR A 20 13.88 -16.24 -25.24
CA THR A 20 13.19 -15.37 -24.30
C THR A 20 13.55 -15.77 -22.87
N VAL A 21 13.95 -14.81 -22.06
CA VAL A 21 14.34 -14.99 -20.67
C VAL A 21 13.40 -14.20 -19.78
N VAL A 22 12.78 -14.86 -18.79
CA VAL A 22 11.85 -14.23 -17.84
C VAL A 22 12.38 -14.42 -16.43
N GLY A 23 12.73 -13.31 -15.77
CA GLY A 23 13.12 -13.30 -14.36
C GLY A 23 11.94 -13.66 -13.46
N GLN A 24 12.21 -14.47 -12.43
CA GLN A 24 11.22 -14.92 -11.46
C GLN A 24 11.35 -14.14 -10.15
N ALA A 25 10.36 -14.26 -9.33
CA ALA A 25 10.16 -13.57 -8.07
C ALA A 25 11.28 -13.72 -7.04
N LYS A 26 11.93 -14.87 -7.04
CA LYS A 26 12.96 -15.19 -6.04
C LYS A 26 14.19 -14.29 -6.14
N GLY A 27 14.44 -13.71 -7.35
CA GLY A 27 15.71 -13.03 -7.61
C GLY A 27 16.91 -13.96 -7.52
N GLY A 28 18.11 -13.42 -7.74
CA GLY A 28 19.34 -14.19 -7.68
C GLY A 28 20.01 -14.35 -9.04
N THR A 29 20.88 -15.35 -9.17
CA THR A 29 21.62 -15.64 -10.40
C THR A 29 21.27 -17.02 -10.93
N ALA A 30 21.11 -17.11 -12.25
CA ALA A 30 20.98 -18.38 -12.94
C ALA A 30 21.78 -18.35 -14.25
N THR A 31 22.17 -19.54 -14.74
CA THR A 31 22.82 -19.71 -16.04
C THR A 31 21.79 -20.27 -17.01
N VAL A 32 21.55 -19.53 -18.08
CA VAL A 32 20.77 -20.03 -19.22
C VAL A 32 21.71 -20.71 -20.21
N ARG A 33 21.52 -22.00 -20.43
CA ARG A 33 22.29 -22.79 -21.37
C ARG A 33 21.53 -22.96 -22.68
N VAL A 34 22.14 -22.56 -23.75
CA VAL A 34 21.63 -22.77 -25.11
C VAL A 34 22.45 -23.88 -25.77
N THR A 35 21.77 -24.85 -26.35
CA THR A 35 22.40 -25.99 -27.06
C THR A 35 21.86 -26.05 -28.47
N ASP A 36 22.74 -26.11 -29.45
CA ASP A 36 22.37 -26.28 -30.86
C ASP A 36 22.08 -27.74 -31.24
N ALA A 37 21.81 -27.98 -32.50
CA ALA A 37 21.46 -29.33 -33.02
C ALA A 37 22.66 -30.28 -33.06
N VAL A 38 23.89 -29.78 -33.05
CA VAL A 38 25.13 -30.57 -33.07
C VAL A 38 25.74 -30.73 -31.69
N GLY A 39 25.09 -30.21 -30.63
CA GLY A 39 25.49 -30.35 -29.24
C GLY A 39 26.45 -29.25 -28.76
N ALA A 40 26.76 -28.24 -29.55
CA ALA A 40 27.52 -27.08 -29.07
C ALA A 40 26.69 -26.26 -28.09
N THR A 41 27.34 -25.75 -27.02
CA THR A 41 26.65 -25.09 -25.93
C THR A 41 27.21 -23.70 -25.67
N LEU A 42 26.29 -22.78 -25.35
CA LEU A 42 26.61 -21.44 -24.86
C LEU A 42 25.90 -21.22 -23.53
N ASN A 43 26.62 -20.66 -22.56
CA ASN A 43 26.09 -20.30 -21.26
C ASN A 43 25.97 -18.78 -21.14
N VAL A 44 24.79 -18.32 -20.73
CA VAL A 44 24.49 -16.90 -20.47
C VAL A 44 24.19 -16.74 -18.99
N ALA A 45 24.99 -15.98 -18.28
CA ALA A 45 24.72 -15.62 -16.90
C ALA A 45 23.61 -14.56 -16.84
N VAL A 46 22.57 -14.83 -16.05
CA VAL A 46 21.44 -13.93 -15.85
C VAL A 46 21.33 -13.60 -14.37
N VAL A 47 21.25 -12.30 -14.06
CA VAL A 47 21.02 -11.80 -12.71
C VAL A 47 19.62 -11.20 -12.65
N VAL A 48 18.79 -11.72 -11.77
CA VAL A 48 17.45 -11.17 -11.48
C VAL A 48 17.55 -10.36 -10.20
N GLN A 49 17.41 -9.06 -10.33
CA GLN A 49 17.36 -8.15 -9.19
C GLN A 49 15.92 -7.98 -8.73
N VAL A 50 15.68 -8.18 -7.44
CA VAL A 50 14.42 -7.83 -6.78
C VAL A 50 14.62 -6.55 -6.00
N THR A 51 13.77 -5.57 -6.22
CA THR A 51 13.71 -4.36 -5.39
C THR A 51 13.06 -4.71 -4.06
N THR A 52 13.67 -4.28 -2.95
CA THR A 52 13.11 -4.47 -1.61
C THR A 52 11.74 -3.82 -1.51
N LEU A 53 10.79 -4.51 -0.89
CA LEU A 53 9.48 -3.93 -0.58
C LEU A 53 9.68 -2.72 0.35
N ALA A 54 9.05 -1.62 0.03
CA ALA A 54 8.98 -0.43 0.86
C ALA A 54 7.61 0.22 0.73
N VAL A 55 7.12 0.81 1.81
CA VAL A 55 5.83 1.51 1.84
C VAL A 55 6.03 2.92 2.39
N THR A 56 5.48 3.90 1.72
CA THR A 56 5.60 5.31 2.09
C THR A 56 4.24 6.01 2.07
N PRO A 57 3.95 6.87 3.08
CA PRO A 57 4.72 7.13 4.29
C PRO A 57 4.69 5.94 5.27
N THR A 58 5.66 5.86 6.19
CA THR A 58 5.72 4.82 7.23
C THR A 58 4.83 5.10 8.44
N THR A 59 4.34 6.33 8.54
CA THR A 59 3.39 6.78 9.57
C THR A 59 2.34 7.68 8.96
N VAL A 60 1.09 7.53 9.41
CA VAL A 60 -0.04 8.38 9.03
C VAL A 60 -0.76 8.84 10.29
N THR A 61 -1.07 10.12 10.38
CA THR A 61 -1.88 10.68 11.46
C THR A 61 -2.93 11.61 10.85
N GLY A 62 -4.17 11.47 11.29
CA GLY A 62 -5.26 12.30 10.81
C GLY A 62 -6.52 12.16 11.64
N PRO A 63 -7.50 13.05 11.48
CA PRO A 63 -8.78 12.96 12.16
C PRO A 63 -9.65 11.86 11.54
N ALA A 64 -10.60 11.35 12.32
CA ALA A 64 -11.61 10.43 11.81
C ALA A 64 -12.43 11.10 10.69
N GLY A 65 -12.95 10.28 9.76
CA GLY A 65 -13.68 10.72 8.58
C GLY A 65 -12.79 11.19 7.42
N THR A 66 -11.46 11.03 7.49
CA THR A 66 -10.55 11.39 6.40
C THR A 66 -9.99 10.17 5.68
N ALA A 67 -9.60 10.36 4.42
CA ALA A 67 -8.93 9.36 3.61
C ALA A 67 -7.46 9.72 3.42
N ASN A 68 -6.61 8.72 3.33
CA ASN A 68 -5.18 8.81 3.05
C ASN A 68 -4.76 7.71 2.09
N SER A 69 -3.52 7.77 1.61
CA SER A 69 -2.97 6.73 0.76
C SER A 69 -1.51 6.44 1.10
N LEU A 70 -1.10 5.20 0.85
CA LEU A 70 0.29 4.76 0.92
C LEU A 70 0.72 4.32 -0.47
N ASN A 71 1.98 4.55 -0.80
CA ASN A 71 2.59 4.06 -2.03
C ASN A 71 3.50 2.88 -1.73
N ILE A 72 3.37 1.83 -2.51
CA ILE A 72 4.22 0.64 -2.45
C ILE A 72 5.30 0.77 -3.51
N VAL A 73 6.55 0.55 -3.13
CA VAL A 73 7.70 0.55 -4.03
C VAL A 73 8.45 -0.77 -3.87
N GLY A 74 8.84 -1.38 -4.97
CA GLY A 74 9.53 -2.66 -4.95
C GLY A 74 8.65 -3.81 -4.48
N GLY A 75 9.27 -4.87 -3.97
CA GLY A 75 8.59 -6.13 -3.68
C GLY A 75 8.03 -6.82 -4.93
N LEU A 76 7.21 -7.81 -4.73
CA LEU A 76 6.63 -8.62 -5.79
C LEU A 76 5.10 -8.56 -5.77
N PRO A 77 4.44 -7.99 -6.80
CA PRO A 77 2.98 -7.99 -6.87
C PRO A 77 2.41 -9.42 -7.11
N PRO A 78 1.14 -9.71 -6.75
CA PRO A 78 0.20 -8.78 -6.13
C PRO A 78 0.51 -8.54 -4.64
N TYR A 79 0.11 -7.37 -4.14
CA TYR A 79 0.20 -7.02 -2.75
C TYR A 79 -1.11 -7.28 -2.02
N THR A 80 -1.00 -7.70 -0.78
CA THR A 80 -2.13 -7.82 0.16
C THR A 80 -1.94 -6.83 1.30
N VAL A 81 -3.04 -6.36 1.86
CA VAL A 81 -3.02 -5.41 2.98
C VAL A 81 -3.90 -5.89 4.11
N ASN A 82 -3.42 -5.74 5.33
CA ASN A 82 -4.18 -6.05 6.53
C ASN A 82 -4.12 -4.87 7.52
N SER A 83 -5.24 -4.57 8.15
CA SER A 83 -5.35 -3.59 9.24
C SER A 83 -5.52 -4.33 10.56
N SER A 84 -4.68 -4.03 11.55
CA SER A 84 -4.77 -4.63 12.89
C SER A 84 -6.02 -4.17 13.67
N ASN A 85 -6.61 -3.03 13.27
CA ASN A 85 -7.82 -2.49 13.87
C ASN A 85 -8.71 -1.88 12.78
N THR A 86 -9.57 -2.71 12.20
CA THR A 86 -10.48 -2.33 11.12
C THR A 86 -11.60 -1.38 11.58
N ALA A 87 -11.88 -1.28 12.87
CA ALA A 87 -12.82 -0.30 13.40
C ALA A 87 -12.23 1.12 13.38
N ALA A 88 -10.92 1.26 13.55
CA ALA A 88 -10.25 2.55 13.48
C ALA A 88 -9.83 2.93 12.06
N VAL A 89 -9.29 1.96 11.28
CA VAL A 89 -8.76 2.19 9.94
C VAL A 89 -9.12 1.03 9.02
N SER A 90 -9.81 1.32 7.92
CA SER A 90 -9.91 0.36 6.81
C SER A 90 -8.81 0.62 5.78
N ALA A 91 -8.29 -0.44 5.20
CA ALA A 91 -7.24 -0.38 4.19
C ALA A 91 -7.56 -1.31 3.01
N ASN A 92 -7.29 -0.85 1.80
CA ASN A 92 -7.46 -1.64 0.58
C ASN A 92 -6.32 -1.38 -0.39
N ALA A 93 -5.72 -2.46 -0.92
CA ALA A 93 -4.66 -2.36 -1.92
C ALA A 93 -5.23 -2.43 -3.35
N SER A 94 -4.78 -1.54 -4.22
CA SER A 94 -5.06 -1.54 -5.65
C SER A 94 -3.77 -1.25 -6.42
N GLY A 95 -3.19 -2.29 -7.01
CA GLY A 95 -1.86 -2.19 -7.60
C GLY A 95 -0.82 -1.78 -6.55
N ALA A 96 -0.05 -0.74 -6.82
CA ALA A 96 1.00 -0.22 -5.93
C ALA A 96 0.51 0.88 -4.98
N VAL A 97 -0.80 1.03 -4.78
CA VAL A 97 -1.39 2.02 -3.88
C VAL A 97 -2.27 1.34 -2.84
N VAL A 98 -2.13 1.73 -1.58
CA VAL A 98 -3.04 1.37 -0.50
C VAL A 98 -3.88 2.58 -0.15
N SER A 99 -5.19 2.45 -0.29
CA SER A 99 -6.16 3.45 0.17
C SER A 99 -6.51 3.19 1.63
N LEU A 100 -6.45 4.22 2.45
CA LEU A 100 -6.80 4.20 3.86
C LEU A 100 -8.02 5.07 4.11
N ASN A 101 -8.99 4.57 4.90
CA ASN A 101 -10.05 5.39 5.47
C ASN A 101 -9.90 5.38 6.98
N LEU A 102 -9.73 6.54 7.57
CA LEU A 102 -9.64 6.76 9.00
C LEU A 102 -11.06 6.85 9.55
N LEU A 103 -11.52 5.83 10.27
CA LEU A 103 -12.95 5.68 10.62
C LEU A 103 -13.27 6.21 12.02
N ALA A 104 -12.48 5.82 13.03
CA ALA A 104 -12.72 6.18 14.42
C ALA A 104 -11.41 6.38 15.15
N LYS A 105 -11.41 7.18 16.23
CA LYS A 105 -10.24 7.42 17.10
C LYS A 105 -9.62 6.09 17.53
N GLY A 106 -8.31 5.98 17.34
CA GLY A 106 -7.55 4.79 17.70
C GLY A 106 -6.27 4.67 16.90
N ALA A 107 -5.53 3.60 17.15
CA ALA A 107 -4.35 3.27 16.38
C ALA A 107 -4.57 1.95 15.62
N SER A 108 -3.93 1.83 14.48
CA SER A 108 -3.86 0.60 13.70
C SER A 108 -2.49 0.47 13.05
N THR A 109 -2.00 -0.77 12.97
CA THR A 109 -0.85 -1.12 12.13
C THR A 109 -1.38 -1.68 10.82
N ILE A 110 -0.99 -1.05 9.73
CA ILE A 110 -1.30 -1.52 8.37
C ILE A 110 -0.10 -2.33 7.89
N THR A 111 -0.31 -3.61 7.65
CA THR A 111 0.73 -4.52 7.14
C THR A 111 0.47 -4.76 5.65
N VAL A 112 1.45 -4.41 4.83
CA VAL A 112 1.46 -4.68 3.39
C VAL A 112 2.37 -5.88 3.16
N THR A 113 1.88 -6.91 2.50
CA THR A 113 2.63 -8.14 2.21
C THR A 113 2.65 -8.37 0.69
N ASP A 114 3.81 -8.64 0.15
CA ASP A 114 4.00 -8.98 -1.25
C ASP A 114 3.79 -10.48 -1.52
N LYS A 115 3.81 -10.89 -2.78
CA LYS A 115 3.63 -12.29 -3.19
C LYS A 115 4.72 -13.23 -2.64
N SER A 116 5.91 -12.72 -2.32
CA SER A 116 7.00 -13.52 -1.73
C SER A 116 6.83 -13.76 -0.24
N GLY A 117 5.88 -13.07 0.42
CA GLY A 117 5.67 -13.10 1.85
C GLY A 117 6.46 -12.03 2.61
N THR A 118 7.20 -11.17 1.91
CA THR A 118 7.87 -10.02 2.53
C THR A 118 6.83 -8.99 2.95
N SER A 119 6.95 -8.46 4.17
CA SER A 119 5.95 -7.55 4.73
C SER A 119 6.60 -6.27 5.24
N GLU A 120 5.87 -5.15 5.08
CA GLU A 120 6.19 -3.85 5.63
C GLU A 120 5.00 -3.32 6.46
N ALA A 121 5.30 -2.62 7.54
CA ALA A 121 4.32 -2.14 8.49
C ALA A 121 4.28 -0.60 8.53
N VAL A 122 3.07 -0.05 8.51
CA VAL A 122 2.80 1.39 8.62
C VAL A 122 1.95 1.63 9.85
N THR A 123 2.36 2.57 10.70
CA THR A 123 1.58 2.97 11.86
C THR A 123 0.59 4.06 11.48
N VAL A 124 -0.69 3.84 11.78
CA VAL A 124 -1.74 4.83 11.55
C VAL A 124 -2.36 5.22 12.89
N THR A 125 -2.40 6.52 13.15
CA THR A 125 -3.05 7.08 14.34
C THR A 125 -4.22 7.96 13.93
N VAL A 126 -5.41 7.58 14.35
CA VAL A 126 -6.63 8.35 14.11
C VAL A 126 -6.95 9.17 15.35
N ASN A 127 -6.94 10.47 15.18
CA ASN A 127 -7.32 11.43 16.22
C ASN A 127 -8.86 11.51 16.32
N SER A 128 -9.35 12.28 17.31
CA SER A 128 -10.77 12.61 17.40
C SER A 128 -11.26 13.32 16.14
N ASP A 129 -12.55 13.24 15.87
CA ASP A 129 -13.19 14.00 14.80
C ASP A 129 -12.85 15.49 14.93
N LEU A 130 -12.78 16.16 13.79
CA LEU A 130 -12.65 17.62 13.78
C LEU A 130 -13.83 18.26 14.50
N LEU A 131 -13.53 19.20 15.38
CA LEU A 131 -14.57 19.99 16.03
C LEU A 131 -15.39 20.77 14.98
N LYS A 132 -16.68 20.59 14.98
CA LYS A 132 -17.62 21.27 14.09
C LYS A 132 -18.67 21.99 14.92
N VAL A 133 -18.96 23.21 14.52
CA VAL A 133 -20.03 24.04 15.12
C VAL A 133 -21.03 24.39 14.02
N SER A 134 -22.29 24.20 14.24
CA SER A 134 -23.35 24.56 13.31
C SER A 134 -24.47 25.33 14.04
N PRO A 135 -24.92 26.45 13.46
CA PRO A 135 -24.39 27.13 12.26
C PRO A 135 -23.07 27.83 12.52
N MET A 136 -22.25 27.97 11.46
CA MET A 136 -20.94 28.66 11.59
C MET A 136 -21.05 30.17 11.72
N SER A 137 -22.20 30.75 11.34
CA SER A 137 -22.51 32.16 11.51
C SER A 137 -24.01 32.33 11.73
N GLN A 138 -24.40 33.25 12.57
CA GLN A 138 -25.78 33.62 12.81
C GLN A 138 -25.89 35.11 13.09
N THR A 139 -26.91 35.74 12.49
CA THR A 139 -27.24 37.13 12.78
C THR A 139 -28.40 37.15 13.77
N VAL A 140 -28.18 37.77 14.91
CA VAL A 140 -29.20 38.00 15.93
C VAL A 140 -29.62 39.47 15.84
N ASN A 141 -30.86 39.71 15.49
CA ASN A 141 -31.42 41.07 15.46
C ASN A 141 -31.99 41.43 16.83
N GLU A 142 -31.47 42.47 17.44
CA GLU A 142 -32.01 43.04 18.67
C GLU A 142 -33.38 43.70 18.34
N ARG A 143 -34.44 42.98 18.55
CA ARG A 143 -35.83 43.50 18.49
C ARG A 143 -36.54 43.16 19.78
N THR A 144 -36.66 44.14 20.66
CA THR A 144 -37.46 44.05 21.87
C THR A 144 -36.80 43.37 23.07
N ALA A 145 -37.31 43.71 24.27
CA ALA A 145 -36.80 43.42 25.61
C ALA A 145 -36.71 41.96 26.07
N ALA A 146 -36.76 40.97 25.15
CA ALA A 146 -36.61 39.56 25.47
C ALA A 146 -35.24 39.08 25.05
N ALA A 147 -34.55 38.41 25.97
CA ALA A 147 -33.27 37.72 25.61
C ALA A 147 -33.51 36.69 24.53
N VAL A 148 -32.72 36.77 23.46
CA VAL A 148 -32.72 35.78 22.38
C VAL A 148 -31.61 34.78 22.68
N SER A 149 -31.96 33.51 22.88
CA SER A 149 -31.02 32.42 22.96
C SER A 149 -30.76 31.81 21.59
N VAL A 150 -29.53 31.43 21.30
CA VAL A 150 -29.16 30.74 20.09
C VAL A 150 -28.43 29.46 20.47
N ASP A 151 -28.93 28.34 20.03
CA ASP A 151 -28.32 27.04 20.25
C ASP A 151 -27.35 26.67 19.10
N TYR A 152 -26.15 26.28 19.44
CA TYR A 152 -25.17 25.75 18.54
C TYR A 152 -24.99 24.27 18.76
N LEU A 153 -25.06 23.50 17.69
CA LEU A 153 -24.72 22.09 17.72
C LEU A 153 -23.17 21.97 17.59
N ILE A 154 -22.58 21.41 18.62
CA ILE A 154 -21.15 21.07 18.62
C ILE A 154 -21.02 19.58 18.35
N ALA A 155 -20.28 19.19 17.31
CA ALA A 155 -20.02 17.81 16.96
C ALA A 155 -18.51 17.59 16.73
N GLY A 156 -18.03 16.40 17.06
CA GLY A 156 -16.61 16.05 17.00
C GLY A 156 -15.79 16.67 18.13
N GLY A 157 -14.49 16.71 17.95
CA GLY A 157 -13.55 17.16 18.97
C GLY A 157 -13.36 16.14 20.10
N THR A 158 -12.57 16.54 21.11
CA THR A 158 -12.42 15.80 22.38
C THR A 158 -13.09 16.59 23.48
N GLY A 159 -14.02 16.01 24.19
CA GLY A 159 -14.65 16.63 25.34
C GLY A 159 -13.64 16.93 26.46
N PRO A 160 -14.02 17.81 27.41
CA PRO A 160 -13.20 18.07 28.57
C PRO A 160 -13.04 16.86 29.48
#